data_2d59a7051c7446e157b3e359ee50d232
#
_entry.id   2d59a7051c7446e157b3e359ee50d232
#
_cell.length_a   1.000
_cell.length_b   1.000
_cell.length_c   1.000
_cell.angle_alpha   90.00
_cell.angle_beta   90.00
_cell.angle_gamma   90.00
#
_symmetry.space_group_name_H-M   'P 1'
#
loop_
_entity.id
_entity.type
_entity.pdbx_description
1 polymer ?
#
loop_
_entity_poly.entity_id
_entity_poly.type
_entity_poly.pdbx_seq_one_letter_code
_entity_poly.pdbx_strand_id
1 'polypeptide(L)'
;MYKRILIPFDGSNGAEMALRHGSALAKLCGAEVQILTVYRHHAMIEASLSMVRPKAKQTNPDEAMKEHAKEVASHAKQIALAEGLVSVRAFTRAGQPARTIVSFAKEHEADLIVIGARGLGSVETFLLGSVSHKVTGLSKLPVLVV
;
A
#
# COMPACT_ATOMS: atom_id res chain seq x y z
N MET A 1 -0.55 22.37 -5.84
CA MET A 1 0.55 21.76 -6.55
C MET A 1 0.27 20.30 -6.91
N TYR A 2 0.16 19.42 -5.95
CA TYR A 2 -0.24 18.06 -6.25
C TYR A 2 -1.76 17.93 -6.25
N LYS A 3 -2.28 17.10 -7.13
CA LYS A 3 -3.73 16.90 -7.24
C LYS A 3 -4.17 15.53 -6.76
N ARG A 4 -3.33 14.52 -6.91
CA ARG A 4 -3.64 13.16 -6.47
C ARG A 4 -2.40 12.53 -5.86
N ILE A 5 -2.48 12.23 -4.60
CA ILE A 5 -1.36 11.65 -3.86
C ILE A 5 -1.68 10.19 -3.55
N LEU A 6 -0.82 9.29 -4.02
CA LEU A 6 -0.96 7.87 -3.74
C LEU A 6 -0.14 7.51 -2.52
N ILE A 7 -0.76 6.84 -1.56
CA ILE A 7 -0.10 6.41 -0.35
C ILE A 7 -0.27 4.90 -0.20
N PRO A 8 0.78 4.12 -0.49
CA PRO A 8 0.74 2.69 -0.24
C PRO A 8 0.70 2.43 1.27
N PHE A 9 -0.13 1.48 1.69
CA PHE A 9 -0.35 1.23 3.10
C PHE A 9 -0.42 -0.27 3.37
N ASP A 10 0.47 -0.76 4.22
CA ASP A 10 0.53 -2.18 4.59
C ASP A 10 0.25 -2.44 6.06
N GLY A 11 -0.14 -1.42 6.80
CA GLY A 11 -0.43 -1.55 8.23
C GLY A 11 0.78 -1.35 9.12
N SER A 12 1.97 -1.14 8.56
CA SER A 12 3.17 -0.92 9.35
C SER A 12 3.21 0.48 9.94
N ASN A 13 4.07 0.68 10.94
CA ASN A 13 4.25 2.01 11.52
C ASN A 13 4.79 2.99 10.47
N GLY A 14 5.67 2.52 9.60
CA GLY A 14 6.18 3.38 8.52
C GLY A 14 5.09 3.83 7.57
N ALA A 15 4.17 2.93 7.25
CA ALA A 15 3.04 3.27 6.39
C ALA A 15 2.12 4.27 7.08
N GLU A 16 1.92 4.13 8.38
CA GLU A 16 1.09 5.06 9.11
C GLU A 16 1.72 6.45 9.15
N MET A 17 3.04 6.53 9.34
CA MET A 17 3.74 7.79 9.28
C MET A 17 3.61 8.44 7.90
N ALA A 18 3.75 7.63 6.84
CA ALA A 18 3.58 8.12 5.49
C ALA A 18 2.16 8.63 5.25
N LEU A 19 1.18 7.94 5.80
CA LEU A 19 -0.21 8.34 5.67
C LEU A 19 -0.45 9.70 6.34
N ARG A 20 0.09 9.89 7.53
CA ARG A 20 -0.07 11.17 8.22
C ARG A 20 0.64 12.32 7.51
N HIS A 21 1.84 12.07 7.02
CA HIS A 21 2.58 13.07 6.25
C HIS A 21 1.87 13.39 4.93
N GLY A 22 1.46 12.34 4.23
CA GLY A 22 0.75 12.51 2.97
C GLY A 22 -0.59 13.23 3.14
N SER A 23 -1.29 12.95 4.24
CA SER A 23 -2.55 13.62 4.53
C SER A 23 -2.34 15.11 4.80
N ALA A 24 -1.31 15.45 5.56
CA ALA A 24 -1.00 16.85 5.83
C ALA A 24 -0.66 17.59 4.52
N LEU A 25 0.14 16.95 3.69
CA LEU A 25 0.50 17.53 2.39
C LEU A 25 -0.71 17.68 1.49
N ALA A 26 -1.58 16.68 1.48
CA ALA A 26 -2.80 16.72 0.67
C ALA A 26 -3.70 17.89 1.09
N LYS A 27 -3.80 18.15 2.40
CA LYS A 27 -4.59 19.26 2.86
C LYS A 27 -4.01 20.59 2.38
N LEU A 28 -2.70 20.73 2.39
CA LEU A 28 -2.06 21.95 1.92
C LEU A 28 -2.26 22.16 0.43
N CYS A 29 -2.29 21.08 -0.35
CA CYS A 29 -2.41 21.16 -1.80
C CYS A 29 -3.86 21.10 -2.29
N GLY A 30 -4.79 20.74 -1.43
CA GLY A 30 -6.15 20.46 -1.86
C GLY A 30 -6.22 19.20 -2.70
N ALA A 31 -5.37 18.21 -2.41
CA ALA A 31 -5.26 17.01 -3.22
C ALA A 31 -6.16 15.89 -2.74
N GLU A 32 -6.54 15.00 -3.65
CA GLU A 32 -7.21 13.77 -3.32
C GLU A 32 -6.16 12.77 -2.83
N VAL A 33 -6.49 11.97 -1.85
CA VAL A 33 -5.60 10.91 -1.37
C VAL A 33 -6.15 9.58 -1.85
N GLN A 34 -5.28 8.80 -2.45
CA GLN A 34 -5.59 7.44 -2.87
C GLN A 34 -4.73 6.51 -2.01
N ILE A 35 -5.37 5.63 -1.27
CA ILE A 35 -4.67 4.67 -0.42
C ILE A 35 -4.70 3.33 -1.14
N LEU A 36 -3.56 2.65 -1.20
CA LEU A 36 -3.48 1.36 -1.87
C LEU A 36 -2.84 0.32 -0.96
N THR A 37 -3.54 -0.77 -0.72
CA THR A 37 -3.00 -1.92 -0.03
C THR A 37 -2.82 -3.04 -1.05
N VAL A 38 -1.59 -3.50 -1.21
CA VAL A 38 -1.26 -4.57 -2.15
C VAL A 38 -1.07 -5.86 -1.37
N TYR A 39 -1.69 -6.93 -1.83
CA TYR A 39 -1.52 -8.23 -1.22
C TYR A 39 -1.04 -9.22 -2.27
N ARG A 40 -0.36 -10.27 -1.84
CA ARG A 40 0.15 -11.26 -2.78
C ARG A 40 -0.81 -12.42 -2.87
N HIS A 41 -0.88 -13.04 -4.05
CA HIS A 41 -1.70 -14.22 -4.20
C HIS A 41 -1.11 -15.34 -3.36
N HIS A 42 -1.93 -15.98 -2.57
CA HIS A 42 -1.50 -17.07 -1.73
C HIS A 42 -1.19 -18.31 -2.55
N ALA A 43 -1.76 -18.41 -3.72
CA ALA A 43 -1.58 -19.59 -4.57
C ALA A 43 -0.13 -19.90 -4.88
N MET A 44 0.72 -18.90 -5.02
CA MET A 44 2.10 -19.14 -5.33
C MET A 44 2.85 -19.81 -4.16
N ILE A 45 2.44 -19.51 -2.96
CA ILE A 45 3.05 -20.10 -1.78
C ILE A 45 2.44 -21.48 -1.56
N GLU A 46 1.15 -21.59 -1.78
CA GLU A 46 0.47 -22.85 -1.59
C GLU A 46 0.91 -23.91 -2.55
N ALA A 47 1.31 -23.54 -3.73
CA ALA A 47 1.70 -24.50 -4.74
C ALA A 47 2.77 -25.45 -4.26
N SER A 48 3.68 -24.99 -3.45
CA SER A 48 4.75 -25.85 -2.98
C SER A 48 4.36 -26.67 -1.77
N LEU A 49 3.27 -26.33 -1.10
CA LEU A 49 2.87 -27.05 0.08
C LEU A 49 1.60 -27.85 -0.10
N SER A 50 0.93 -27.62 -1.20
CA SER A 50 -0.38 -28.20 -1.36
C SER A 50 -0.42 -29.70 -1.42
N MET A 51 0.70 -30.31 -1.76
CA MET A 51 0.68 -31.74 -1.88
C MET A 51 0.39 -32.41 -0.56
N VAL A 52 0.69 -31.78 0.53
CA VAL A 52 0.52 -32.40 1.79
C VAL A 52 -0.73 -31.98 2.48
N ARG A 53 -1.47 -31.07 1.92
CA ARG A 53 -2.57 -30.54 2.66
C ARG A 53 -3.85 -31.20 2.34
N PRO A 54 -4.58 -31.67 3.26
CA PRO A 54 -5.87 -32.26 3.00
C PRO A 54 -6.79 -31.14 2.63
N LYS A 55 -7.63 -31.42 1.72
CA LYS A 55 -8.47 -30.44 1.25
C LYS A 55 -9.46 -30.07 2.19
N ALA A 56 -9.39 -30.02 3.24
CA ALA A 56 -10.41 -29.80 4.03
C ALA A 56 -11.03 -28.54 4.01
N LYS A 57 -10.58 -27.56 3.91
CA LYS A 57 -11.23 -26.44 4.12
C LYS A 57 -11.61 -25.76 3.02
N GLN A 58 -12.54 -25.19 3.12
CA GLN A 58 -12.98 -24.56 2.08
C GLN A 58 -12.63 -23.17 2.07
N THR A 59 -11.97 -22.60 2.95
CA THR A 59 -11.62 -21.21 2.92
C THR A 59 -10.67 -20.98 1.80
N ASN A 60 -10.99 -20.16 0.87
CA ASN A 60 -10.11 -19.80 -0.21
C ASN A 60 -9.05 -18.86 0.33
N PRO A 61 -7.77 -19.23 0.29
CA PRO A 61 -6.70 -18.38 0.83
C PRO A 61 -6.61 -17.01 0.19
N ASP A 62 -6.83 -16.94 -1.12
CA ASP A 62 -6.78 -15.66 -1.82
C ASP A 62 -7.91 -14.76 -1.37
N GLU A 63 -9.08 -15.35 -1.11
CA GLU A 63 -10.20 -14.59 -0.65
C GLU A 63 -9.92 -14.04 0.76
N ALA A 64 -9.31 -14.83 1.62
CA ALA A 64 -8.97 -14.39 2.96
C ALA A 64 -7.94 -13.27 2.94
N MET A 65 -6.95 -13.36 2.05
CA MET A 65 -5.95 -12.31 1.93
C MET A 65 -6.57 -11.02 1.38
N LYS A 66 -7.49 -11.16 0.45
CA LYS A 66 -8.17 -10.01 -0.11
C LYS A 66 -9.01 -9.31 0.96
N GLU A 67 -9.74 -10.08 1.78
CA GLU A 67 -10.54 -9.51 2.83
C GLU A 67 -9.69 -8.82 3.87
N HIS A 68 -8.56 -9.42 4.22
CA HIS A 68 -7.64 -8.79 5.16
C HIS A 68 -7.09 -7.48 4.58
N ALA A 69 -6.75 -7.47 3.30
CA ALA A 69 -6.26 -6.25 2.65
C ALA A 69 -7.32 -5.16 2.66
N LYS A 70 -8.58 -5.52 2.47
CA LYS A 70 -9.67 -4.56 2.54
C LYS A 70 -9.79 -3.95 3.93
N GLU A 71 -9.60 -4.75 4.97
CA GLU A 71 -9.64 -4.24 6.33
C GLU A 71 -8.49 -3.28 6.59
N VAL A 72 -7.29 -3.62 6.10
CA VAL A 72 -6.12 -2.76 6.26
C VAL A 72 -6.35 -1.43 5.53
N ALA A 73 -6.85 -1.49 4.31
CA ALA A 73 -7.12 -0.27 3.52
C ALA A 73 -8.22 0.57 4.17
N SER A 74 -9.25 -0.08 4.70
CA SER A 74 -10.33 0.62 5.37
C SER A 74 -9.84 1.33 6.63
N HIS A 75 -8.96 0.67 7.39
CA HIS A 75 -8.38 1.28 8.58
C HIS A 75 -7.56 2.51 8.20
N ALA A 76 -6.79 2.43 7.12
CA ALA A 76 -6.02 3.57 6.64
C ALA A 76 -6.94 4.73 6.25
N LYS A 77 -8.06 4.43 5.62
CA LYS A 77 -9.01 5.46 5.25
C LYS A 77 -9.58 6.16 6.48
N GLN A 78 -9.85 5.40 7.54
CA GLN A 78 -10.33 5.98 8.79
C GLN A 78 -9.29 6.93 9.39
N ILE A 79 -8.02 6.54 9.36
CA ILE A 79 -6.95 7.42 9.84
C ILE A 79 -6.92 8.72 9.04
N ALA A 80 -6.99 8.60 7.73
CA ALA A 80 -6.94 9.77 6.85
C ALA A 80 -8.13 10.72 7.09
N LEU A 81 -9.31 10.16 7.26
CA LEU A 81 -10.50 10.96 7.54
C LEU A 81 -10.37 11.66 8.90
N ALA A 82 -9.80 10.96 9.88
CA ALA A 82 -9.58 11.56 11.21
C ALA A 82 -8.55 12.67 11.15
N GLU A 83 -7.65 12.66 10.17
CA GLU A 83 -6.70 13.74 9.98
C GLU A 83 -7.34 14.95 9.29
N GLY A 84 -8.60 14.87 8.95
CA GLY A 84 -9.33 15.99 8.37
C GLY A 84 -9.44 16.00 6.86
N LEU A 85 -9.05 14.91 6.20
CA LEU A 85 -9.19 14.86 4.74
C LEU A 85 -10.64 14.63 4.35
N VAL A 86 -11.02 15.21 3.22
CA VAL A 86 -12.37 15.08 2.70
C VAL A 86 -12.40 14.13 1.52
N SER A 87 -11.37 14.15 0.69
CA SER A 87 -11.34 13.35 -0.53
C SER A 87 -10.34 12.22 -0.38
N VAL A 88 -10.81 11.05 0.05
CA VAL A 88 -9.97 9.89 0.28
C VAL A 88 -10.64 8.67 -0.33
N ARG A 89 -9.89 7.90 -1.09
CA ARG A 89 -10.37 6.62 -1.61
C ARG A 89 -9.36 5.54 -1.30
N ALA A 90 -9.85 4.36 -0.95
CA ALA A 90 -8.99 3.24 -0.58
C ALA A 90 -9.21 2.09 -1.56
N PHE A 91 -8.11 1.47 -1.96
CA PHE A 91 -8.12 0.41 -2.97
C PHE A 91 -7.27 -0.76 -2.51
N THR A 92 -7.58 -1.93 -3.03
CA THR A 92 -6.73 -3.11 -2.83
C THR A 92 -6.40 -3.69 -4.20
N ARG A 93 -5.22 -4.27 -4.31
CA ARG A 93 -4.79 -4.93 -5.54
C ARG A 93 -3.92 -6.13 -5.18
N ALA A 94 -4.04 -7.18 -5.96
CA ALA A 94 -3.17 -8.33 -5.81
C ALA A 94 -1.96 -8.14 -6.71
N GLY A 95 -0.79 -8.53 -6.26
CA GLY A 95 0.39 -8.47 -7.10
C GLY A 95 1.69 -8.29 -6.31
N GLN A 96 2.75 -8.01 -7.04
CA GLN A 96 4.04 -7.73 -6.45
C GLN A 96 4.01 -6.27 -6.01
N PRO A 97 4.29 -5.97 -4.76
CA PRO A 97 4.03 -4.63 -4.21
C PRO A 97 4.59 -3.46 -5.00
N ALA A 98 5.88 -3.42 -5.25
CA ALA A 98 6.46 -2.24 -5.89
C ALA A 98 5.91 -2.00 -7.29
N ARG A 99 5.81 -3.06 -8.09
CA ARG A 99 5.31 -2.92 -9.46
C ARG A 99 3.84 -2.54 -9.48
N THR A 100 3.08 -3.10 -8.55
CA THR A 100 1.65 -2.81 -8.46
C THR A 100 1.42 -1.36 -8.05
N ILE A 101 2.22 -0.86 -7.11
CA ILE A 101 2.13 0.54 -6.69
C ILE A 101 2.40 1.48 -7.86
N VAL A 102 3.47 1.22 -8.60
CA VAL A 102 3.83 2.09 -9.72
C VAL A 102 2.80 2.04 -10.84
N SER A 103 2.31 0.84 -11.15
CA SER A 103 1.24 0.68 -12.16
C SER A 103 -0.04 1.37 -11.73
N PHE A 104 -0.42 1.22 -10.47
CA PHE A 104 -1.62 1.85 -9.95
C PHE A 104 -1.51 3.38 -10.04
N ALA A 105 -0.35 3.91 -9.67
CA ALA A 105 -0.13 5.35 -9.73
C ALA A 105 -0.34 5.87 -11.14
N LYS A 106 0.14 5.14 -12.14
CA LYS A 106 -0.01 5.54 -13.51
C LYS A 106 -1.47 5.43 -13.95
N GLU A 107 -2.12 4.32 -13.64
CA GLU A 107 -3.52 4.13 -14.02
C GLU A 107 -4.45 5.17 -13.42
N HIS A 108 -4.21 5.57 -12.22
CA HIS A 108 -5.08 6.51 -11.50
C HIS A 108 -4.55 7.93 -11.51
N GLU A 109 -3.58 8.19 -12.36
CA GLU A 109 -3.05 9.54 -12.58
C GLU A 109 -2.59 10.24 -11.30
N ALA A 110 -1.94 9.49 -10.43
CA ALA A 110 -1.32 10.10 -9.26
C ALA A 110 -0.14 10.94 -9.70
N ASP A 111 0.12 12.03 -8.98
CA ASP A 111 1.24 12.89 -9.31
C ASP A 111 2.29 12.94 -8.20
N LEU A 112 2.07 12.20 -7.13
CA LEU A 112 3.05 12.02 -6.07
C LEU A 112 2.78 10.69 -5.36
N ILE A 113 3.83 9.97 -5.00
CA ILE A 113 3.72 8.79 -4.15
C ILE A 113 4.37 9.14 -2.82
N VAL A 114 3.67 8.90 -1.71
CA VAL A 114 4.22 9.09 -0.37
C VAL A 114 4.29 7.70 0.27
N ILE A 115 5.48 7.25 0.60
CA ILE A 115 5.67 5.89 1.06
C ILE A 115 6.58 5.84 2.28
N GLY A 116 6.33 4.90 3.17
CA GLY A 116 7.18 4.70 4.34
C GLY A 116 8.53 4.12 3.93
N ALA A 117 9.58 4.54 4.61
CA ALA A 117 10.93 4.06 4.32
C ALA A 117 11.05 2.55 4.54
N ARG A 118 10.32 2.01 5.51
CA ARG A 118 10.34 0.59 5.85
C ARG A 118 8.92 0.13 6.11
N GLY A 119 8.63 -1.13 5.81
CA GLY A 119 7.32 -1.70 6.02
C GLY A 119 7.37 -2.83 7.03
N LEU A 120 6.44 -3.77 6.89
CA LEU A 120 6.38 -4.94 7.74
C LEU A 120 7.62 -5.79 7.50
N GLY A 121 8.16 -6.38 8.54
CA GLY A 121 9.30 -7.27 8.41
C GLY A 121 10.63 -6.59 8.15
N SER A 122 10.68 -5.28 8.21
CA SER A 122 11.93 -4.57 8.00
C SER A 122 12.83 -4.68 9.21
N VAL A 123 14.13 -4.70 8.95
CA VAL A 123 15.11 -4.70 10.01
C VAL A 123 15.60 -3.28 10.19
N GLU A 124 15.98 -2.92 11.41
CA GLU A 124 16.50 -1.60 11.62
C GLU A 124 17.81 -1.44 10.91
N THR A 125 17.85 -0.63 9.89
CA THR A 125 19.06 -0.34 9.15
C THR A 125 18.94 1.10 8.64
N PHE A 126 20.00 1.59 8.03
CA PHE A 126 19.95 2.90 7.41
C PHE A 126 19.41 2.81 5.99
N LEU A 127 19.18 1.62 5.48
CA LEU A 127 18.72 1.43 4.12
C LEU A 127 17.21 1.48 4.04
N LEU A 128 16.70 1.80 2.88
CA LEU A 128 15.27 1.74 2.63
C LEU A 128 14.80 0.30 2.64
N GLY A 129 13.53 0.09 2.94
CA GLY A 129 12.92 -1.22 2.81
C GLY A 129 12.86 -1.64 1.36
N SER A 130 12.61 -2.92 1.12
CA SER A 130 12.64 -3.46 -0.24
C SER A 130 11.60 -2.81 -1.15
N VAL A 131 10.41 -2.56 -0.64
CA VAL A 131 9.36 -1.97 -1.46
C VAL A 131 9.65 -0.50 -1.76
N SER A 132 10.00 0.28 -0.75
CA SER A 132 10.30 1.71 -0.97
C SER A 132 11.49 1.89 -1.89
N HIS A 133 12.51 1.04 -1.75
CA HIS A 133 13.67 1.11 -2.63
C HIS A 133 13.27 0.83 -4.09
N LYS A 134 12.47 -0.20 -4.32
CA LYS A 134 12.04 -0.53 -5.68
C LYS A 134 11.10 0.52 -6.26
N VAL A 135 10.21 1.07 -5.45
CA VAL A 135 9.30 2.11 -5.91
C VAL A 135 10.08 3.34 -6.36
N THR A 136 11.07 3.76 -5.58
CA THR A 136 11.88 4.92 -5.97
C THR A 136 12.64 4.66 -7.27
N GLY A 137 13.07 3.43 -7.50
CA GLY A 137 13.78 3.08 -8.71
C GLY A 137 12.90 2.94 -9.94
N LEU A 138 11.65 2.51 -9.75
CA LEU A 138 10.74 2.27 -10.86
C LEU A 138 9.85 3.46 -11.21
N SER A 139 9.61 4.33 -10.25
CA SER A 139 8.65 5.40 -10.45
C SER A 139 9.21 6.52 -11.33
N LYS A 140 8.34 7.04 -12.19
CA LYS A 140 8.67 8.24 -12.95
C LYS A 140 8.04 9.45 -12.28
N LEU A 141 7.30 9.23 -11.21
CA LEU A 141 6.69 10.32 -10.45
C LEU A 141 7.57 10.66 -9.27
N PRO A 142 7.44 11.85 -8.72
CA PRO A 142 8.09 12.16 -7.46
C PRO A 142 7.65 11.18 -6.38
N VAL A 143 8.60 10.79 -5.53
CA VAL A 143 8.32 9.88 -4.43
C VAL A 143 8.86 10.53 -3.16
N LEU A 144 7.99 10.71 -2.19
CA LEU A 144 8.39 11.22 -0.89
C LEU A 144 8.49 10.02 0.04
N VAL A 145 9.68 9.78 0.56
CA VAL A 145 9.92 8.67 1.47
C VAL A 145 9.95 9.23 2.89
N VAL A 146 9.15 8.63 3.75
CA VAL A 146 8.99 9.12 5.12
C VAL A 146 9.62 8.16 6.12
#